data_52cdd35a356f6a75ab2ef314c0581d10
#
_entry.id   52cdd35a356f6a75ab2ef314c0581d10
#
_cell.length_a   1.000
_cell.length_b   1.000
_cell.length_c   1.000
_cell.angle_alpha   90.00
_cell.angle_beta   90.00
_cell.angle_gamma   90.00
#
_symmetry.space_group_name_H-M   'P 1'
#
loop_
_entity.id
_entity.type
_entity.pdbx_description
1 polymer ?
#
loop_
_entity_poly.entity_id
_entity_poly.type
_entity_poly.pdbx_seq_one_letter_code
_entity_poly.pdbx_strand_id
1 'polypeptide(L)'
;MMCRNIKTLANFEPPATEDEIRASALQFVRKLSGTTRPSRANEAAFDRAVDEVTEAARRLIASLHINAPPRNREEEARKARERSRERFG
;
A
#
# COMPACT_ATOMS: atom_id res chain seq x y z
N MET A 1 9.16 10.47 7.72
CA MET A 1 8.12 9.78 8.50
C MET A 1 7.37 8.78 7.64
N MET A 2 7.23 7.56 8.11
CA MET A 2 6.50 6.54 7.37
C MET A 2 5.00 6.80 7.39
N CYS A 3 4.36 6.60 6.25
CA CYS A 3 2.91 6.70 6.13
C CYS A 3 2.27 5.46 6.75
N ARG A 4 1.46 5.64 7.79
CA ARG A 4 0.83 4.53 8.52
C ARG A 4 -0.18 3.75 7.69
N ASN A 5 -0.70 4.38 6.63
CA ASN A 5 -1.73 3.78 5.79
C ASN A 5 -1.17 2.92 4.66
N ILE A 6 0.14 2.99 4.46
CA ILE A 6 0.79 2.20 3.43
C ILE A 6 1.50 1.03 4.08
N LYS A 7 1.04 -0.16 3.77
CA LYS A 7 1.59 -1.39 4.34
C LYS A 7 2.56 -2.04 3.38
N THR A 8 3.40 -2.91 3.92
CA THR A 8 4.21 -3.79 3.09
C THR A 8 3.31 -4.73 2.32
N LEU A 9 3.50 -4.82 1.01
CA LEU A 9 2.71 -5.69 0.15
C LEU A 9 3.53 -6.81 -0.48
N ALA A 10 4.86 -6.71 -0.44
CA ALA A 10 5.73 -7.69 -1.07
C ALA A 10 5.86 -8.94 -0.21
N ASN A 11 6.03 -10.07 -0.88
CA ASN A 11 6.35 -11.35 -0.24
C ASN A 11 5.27 -11.87 0.71
N PHE A 12 4.02 -11.77 0.28
CA PHE A 12 2.87 -12.33 1.00
C PHE A 12 2.26 -13.49 0.22
N GLU A 13 1.67 -14.40 0.95
CA GLU A 13 0.91 -15.51 0.39
C GLU A 13 -0.47 -15.51 1.03
N PRO A 14 -1.56 -15.32 0.29
CA PRO A 14 -1.57 -15.07 -1.15
C PRO A 14 -1.02 -13.67 -1.50
N PRO A 15 -0.61 -13.47 -2.77
CA PRO A 15 0.00 -12.20 -3.19
C PRO A 15 -0.96 -11.01 -3.09
N ALA A 16 -0.38 -9.82 -3.04
CA ALA A 16 -1.16 -8.59 -3.00
C ALA A 16 -2.05 -8.47 -4.24
N THR A 17 -3.28 -8.01 -4.02
CA THR A 17 -4.21 -7.79 -5.13
C THR A 17 -3.95 -6.43 -5.78
N GLU A 18 -4.44 -6.27 -7.00
CA GLU A 18 -4.38 -5.00 -7.73
C GLU A 18 -5.02 -3.88 -6.92
N ASP A 19 -6.15 -4.17 -6.27
CA ASP A 19 -6.86 -3.19 -5.44
C ASP A 19 -6.02 -2.74 -4.25
N GLU A 20 -5.29 -3.64 -3.63
CA GLU A 20 -4.38 -3.31 -2.52
C GLU A 20 -3.26 -2.39 -2.98
N ILE A 21 -2.68 -2.67 -4.14
CA ILE A 21 -1.62 -1.86 -4.71
C ILE A 21 -2.16 -0.46 -5.04
N ARG A 22 -3.33 -0.39 -5.67
CA ARG A 22 -3.96 0.87 -6.02
C ARG A 22 -4.31 1.70 -4.77
N ALA A 23 -4.82 1.05 -3.73
CA ALA A 23 -5.13 1.74 -2.48
C ALA A 23 -3.89 2.39 -1.87
N SER A 24 -2.75 1.71 -1.91
CA SER A 24 -1.47 2.27 -1.44
C SER A 24 -1.03 3.43 -2.30
N ALA A 25 -1.15 3.32 -3.61
CA ALA A 25 -0.82 4.38 -4.56
C ALA A 25 -1.67 5.61 -4.30
N LEU A 26 -2.96 5.42 -4.06
CA LEU A 26 -3.88 6.52 -3.77
C LEU A 26 -3.47 7.26 -2.50
N GLN A 27 -3.11 6.54 -1.44
CA GLN A 27 -2.66 7.17 -0.21
C GLN A 27 -1.38 7.97 -0.41
N PHE A 28 -0.46 7.44 -1.19
CA PHE A 28 0.79 8.12 -1.52
C PHE A 28 0.51 9.44 -2.25
N VAL A 29 -0.36 9.42 -3.26
CA VAL A 29 -0.71 10.62 -4.03
C VAL A 29 -1.44 11.64 -3.16
N ARG A 30 -2.33 11.20 -2.28
CA ARG A 30 -3.00 12.08 -1.33
C ARG A 30 -2.02 12.78 -0.41
N LYS A 31 -1.04 12.04 0.09
CA LYS A 31 0.01 12.61 0.95
C LYS A 31 0.85 13.64 0.22
N LEU A 32 1.30 13.31 -0.99
CA LEU A 32 2.12 14.23 -1.78
C LEU A 32 1.38 15.50 -2.16
N SER A 33 0.14 15.36 -2.58
CA SER A 33 -0.65 16.50 -3.06
C SER A 33 -1.26 17.32 -1.93
N GLY A 34 -1.32 16.73 -0.73
CA GLY A 34 -1.93 17.40 0.41
C GLY A 34 -3.44 17.46 0.33
N THR A 35 -4.06 16.68 -0.55
CA THR A 35 -5.51 16.68 -0.70
C THR A 35 -6.06 15.25 -0.77
N THR A 36 -7.21 15.07 -0.15
CA THR A 36 -7.95 13.80 -0.20
C THR A 36 -8.75 13.70 -1.49
N ARG A 37 -9.25 14.85 -1.95
CA ARG A 37 -10.05 14.96 -3.16
C ARG A 37 -9.55 16.14 -3.98
N PRO A 38 -9.11 15.88 -5.22
CA PRO A 38 -8.63 16.98 -6.05
C PRO A 38 -9.78 17.87 -6.52
N SER A 39 -9.46 19.15 -6.76
CA SER A 39 -10.40 20.03 -7.44
C SER A 39 -10.62 19.53 -8.87
N ARG A 40 -11.70 19.98 -9.50
CA ARG A 40 -12.02 19.58 -10.87
C ARG A 40 -10.85 19.88 -11.82
N ALA A 41 -10.17 20.99 -11.63
CA ALA A 41 -9.04 21.38 -12.47
C ALA A 41 -7.86 20.39 -12.35
N ASN A 42 -7.70 19.74 -11.20
CA ASN A 42 -6.57 18.86 -10.93
C ASN A 42 -6.93 17.37 -10.96
N GLU A 43 -8.18 17.06 -11.23
CA GLU A 43 -8.67 15.68 -11.19
C GLU A 43 -7.94 14.76 -12.16
N ALA A 44 -7.75 15.21 -13.40
CA ALA A 44 -7.07 14.38 -14.41
C ALA A 44 -5.62 14.11 -14.03
N ALA A 45 -4.91 15.12 -13.53
CA ALA A 45 -3.52 14.97 -13.10
C ALA A 45 -3.42 14.05 -11.89
N PHE A 46 -4.34 14.17 -10.95
CA PHE A 46 -4.38 13.34 -9.75
C PHE A 46 -4.62 11.88 -10.12
N ASP A 47 -5.62 11.62 -10.96
CA ASP A 47 -5.97 10.26 -11.38
C ASP A 47 -4.85 9.61 -12.17
N ARG A 48 -4.21 10.38 -13.04
CA ARG A 48 -3.05 9.91 -13.79
C ARG A 48 -1.93 9.50 -12.84
N ALA A 49 -1.66 10.30 -11.83
CA ALA A 49 -0.62 9.99 -10.85
C ALA A 49 -0.91 8.70 -10.10
N VAL A 50 -2.17 8.49 -9.71
CA VAL A 50 -2.58 7.24 -9.04
C VAL A 50 -2.32 6.06 -9.96
N ASP A 51 -2.69 6.16 -11.24
CA ASP A 51 -2.50 5.09 -12.21
C ASP A 51 -1.01 4.78 -12.43
N GLU A 52 -0.20 5.82 -12.58
CA GLU A 52 1.24 5.67 -12.80
C GLU A 52 1.96 5.07 -11.59
N VAL A 53 1.61 5.51 -10.39
CA VAL A 53 2.20 4.98 -9.16
C VAL A 53 1.77 3.52 -8.96
N THR A 54 0.50 3.20 -9.25
CA THR A 54 -0.01 1.83 -9.18
C THR A 54 0.79 0.91 -10.10
N GLU A 55 1.00 1.36 -11.33
CA GLU A 55 1.74 0.59 -12.33
C GLU A 55 3.20 0.36 -11.90
N ALA A 56 3.86 1.41 -11.43
CA ALA A 56 5.23 1.32 -10.96
C ALA A 56 5.35 0.37 -9.76
N ALA A 57 4.41 0.48 -8.82
CA ALA A 57 4.39 -0.36 -7.63
C ALA A 57 4.17 -1.83 -7.99
N ARG A 58 3.25 -2.09 -8.92
CA ARG A 58 2.98 -3.44 -9.38
C ARG A 58 4.23 -4.07 -10.00
N ARG A 59 4.92 -3.33 -10.85
CA ARG A 59 6.16 -3.80 -11.48
C ARG A 59 7.25 -4.06 -10.46
N LEU A 60 7.37 -3.18 -9.48
CA LEU A 60 8.34 -3.36 -8.41
C LEU A 60 8.10 -4.67 -7.67
N ILE A 61 6.87 -4.88 -7.20
CA ILE A 61 6.52 -6.06 -6.43
C ILE A 61 6.77 -7.34 -7.23
N ALA A 62 6.41 -7.33 -8.51
CA ALA A 62 6.61 -8.47 -9.41
C ALA A 62 8.07 -8.75 -9.70
N SER A 63 8.92 -7.72 -9.62
CA SER A 63 10.34 -7.82 -9.98
C SER A 63 11.27 -8.11 -8.81
N LEU A 64 10.77 -8.02 -7.58
CA LEU A 64 11.62 -8.23 -6.41
C LEU A 64 12.04 -9.68 -6.27
N HIS A 65 13.32 -9.87 -5.97
CA HIS A 65 13.88 -11.18 -5.64
C HIS A 65 14.04 -11.24 -4.13
N ILE A 66 13.19 -12.06 -3.49
CA ILE A 66 13.16 -12.16 -2.04
C ILE A 66 13.49 -13.59 -1.65
N ASN A 67 14.53 -13.75 -0.84
CA ASN A 67 14.99 -15.07 -0.39
C ASN A 67 14.22 -15.60 0.83
N ALA A 68 13.58 -14.71 1.57
CA ALA A 68 12.79 -15.13 2.73
C ALA A 68 11.50 -15.82 2.29
N PRO A 69 11.00 -16.78 3.08
CA PRO A 69 9.72 -17.42 2.76
C PRO A 69 8.58 -16.39 2.78
N PRO A 70 7.54 -16.59 1.98
CA PRO A 70 6.39 -15.71 1.97
C PRO A 70 5.73 -15.61 3.34
N ARG A 71 5.26 -14.43 3.69
CA ARG A 71 4.52 -14.19 4.93
C ARG A 71 3.07 -14.58 4.74
N ASN A 72 2.51 -15.22 5.75
CA ASN A 72 1.10 -15.52 5.76
C ASN A 72 0.32 -14.27 6.19
N ARG A 73 -0.62 -13.83 5.36
CA ARG A 73 -1.37 -12.61 5.60
C ARG A 73 -2.20 -12.65 6.88
N GLU A 74 -2.82 -13.80 7.14
CA GLU A 74 -3.62 -13.96 8.36
C GLU A 74 -2.76 -13.92 9.61
N GLU A 75 -1.60 -14.57 9.56
CA GLU A 75 -0.66 -14.54 10.68
C GLU A 75 -0.16 -13.13 10.96
N GLU A 76 0.21 -12.40 9.91
CA GLU A 76 0.68 -11.02 10.09
C GLU A 76 -0.40 -10.12 10.66
N ALA A 77 -1.63 -10.29 10.20
CA ALA A 77 -2.77 -9.54 10.75
C ALA A 77 -3.02 -9.88 12.21
N ARG A 78 -2.93 -11.16 12.55
CA ARG A 78 -3.09 -11.62 13.94
C ARG A 78 -2.00 -11.04 14.84
N LYS A 79 -0.75 -11.07 14.38
CA LYS A 79 0.37 -10.49 15.13
C LYS A 79 0.19 -9.00 15.35
N ALA A 80 -0.30 -8.29 14.35
CA ALA A 80 -0.58 -6.87 14.45
C ALA A 80 -1.66 -6.59 15.48
N ARG A 81 -2.72 -7.41 15.49
CA ARG A 81 -3.81 -7.28 16.48
C ARG A 81 -3.30 -7.56 17.90
N GLU A 82 -2.45 -8.55 18.06
CA GLU A 82 -1.87 -8.89 19.36
C GLU A 82 -0.98 -7.77 19.88
N ARG A 83 -0.15 -7.20 19.02
CA ARG A 83 0.70 -6.05 19.40
C ARG A 83 -0.14 -4.85 19.82
N SER A 84 -1.22 -4.60 19.09
CA SER A 84 -2.13 -3.51 19.40
C SER A 84 -2.82 -3.73 20.74
N ARG A 85 -3.25 -4.97 21.00
CA ARG A 85 -3.89 -5.34 22.26
C ARG A 85 -2.93 -5.16 23.45
N GLU A 86 -1.70 -5.60 23.31
CA GLU A 86 -0.67 -5.42 24.36
C GLU A 86 -0.41 -3.96 24.65
N ARG A 87 -0.43 -3.12 23.61
CA ARG A 87 -0.17 -1.70 23.76
C ARG A 87 -1.32 -0.96 24.46
N PHE A 88 -2.56 -1.32 24.15
CA PHE A 88 -3.74 -0.58 24.60
C PHE A 88 -4.61 -1.36 25.60
N GLY A 89 -4.33 -2.61 25.76
CA GLY A 89 -5.06 -3.46 26.67
C GLY A 89 -4.48 -3.46 28.04
#